data_acfd704db7b7b33df1ab42f7ad64846f
#
_entry.id   acfd704db7b7b33df1ab42f7ad64846f
#
_cell.length_a   1.000
_cell.length_b   1.000
_cell.length_c   1.000
_cell.angle_alpha   90.00
_cell.angle_beta   90.00
_cell.angle_gamma   90.00
#
_symmetry.space_group_name_H-M   'P 1'
#
loop_
_entity.id
_entity.type
_entity.pdbx_description
1 polymer ?
#
loop_
_entity_poly.entity_id
_entity_poly.type
_entity_poly.pdbx_seq_one_letter_code
_entity_poly.pdbx_strand_id
1 'polypeptide(L)'
;MKELKDLIKKAIEIKDRAYAPYSNFHVACVVMTRSGKIFEGVNIENASYSPTLCAERNALSTAITEGEREFSYIVITGDSEYTYPCGVCRQFIREFADSDTKIIIAKDTENYKAYTIDDLLPYSFSKKDLE
;
A
#
# COMPACT_ATOMS: atom_id res chain seq x y z
N MET A 1 13.26 -7.62 11.01
CA MET A 1 12.52 -8.87 11.14
C MET A 1 12.43 -9.55 9.78
N LYS A 2 12.62 -10.86 9.78
CA LYS A 2 12.64 -11.64 8.54
C LYS A 2 11.35 -11.50 7.73
N GLU A 3 10.21 -11.58 8.42
CA GLU A 3 8.90 -11.50 7.78
C GLU A 3 8.71 -10.18 7.02
N LEU A 4 9.08 -9.07 7.64
CA LEU A 4 8.96 -7.76 7.01
C LEU A 4 9.91 -7.64 5.82
N LYS A 5 11.14 -8.15 5.95
CA LYS A 5 12.10 -8.12 4.84
C LYS A 5 11.62 -8.94 3.66
N ASP A 6 10.95 -10.07 3.92
CA ASP A 6 10.38 -10.90 2.86
C ASP A 6 9.27 -10.13 2.11
N LEU A 7 8.44 -9.38 2.83
CA LEU A 7 7.40 -8.57 2.20
C LEU A 7 7.98 -7.46 1.33
N ILE A 8 9.02 -6.78 1.84
CA ILE A 8 9.71 -5.72 1.09
C ILE A 8 10.34 -6.29 -0.18
N LYS A 9 10.99 -7.43 -0.06
CA LYS A 9 11.61 -8.11 -1.20
C LYS A 9 10.59 -8.43 -2.26
N LYS A 10 9.42 -8.94 -1.85
CA LYS A 10 8.33 -9.27 -2.76
C LYS A 10 7.84 -8.00 -3.49
N ALA A 11 7.70 -6.89 -2.78
CA ALA A 11 7.27 -5.63 -3.40
C ALA A 11 8.28 -5.17 -4.45
N ILE A 12 9.57 -5.24 -4.12
CA ILE A 12 10.62 -4.86 -5.06
C ILE A 12 10.59 -5.74 -6.32
N GLU A 13 10.35 -7.04 -6.15
CA GLU A 13 10.31 -7.98 -7.26
C GLU A 13 9.17 -7.69 -8.25
N ILE A 14 8.00 -7.30 -7.75
CA ILE A 14 6.84 -7.10 -8.63
C ILE A 14 6.74 -5.69 -9.20
N LYS A 15 7.54 -4.74 -8.69
CA LYS A 15 7.44 -3.33 -9.10
C LYS A 15 7.53 -3.15 -10.61
N ASP A 16 8.37 -3.91 -11.27
CA ASP A 16 8.53 -3.80 -12.73
C ASP A 16 7.31 -4.27 -13.52
N ARG A 17 6.36 -4.93 -12.86
CA ARG A 17 5.10 -5.33 -13.50
C ARG A 17 4.10 -4.18 -13.61
N ALA A 18 4.37 -3.04 -12.98
CA ALA A 18 3.48 -1.89 -13.02
C ALA A 18 3.22 -1.46 -14.47
N TYR A 19 1.97 -1.13 -14.75
CA TYR A 19 1.59 -0.61 -16.05
C TYR A 19 1.57 0.91 -15.97
N ALA A 20 2.67 1.54 -16.35
CA ALA A 20 2.87 2.99 -16.18
C ALA A 20 3.38 3.65 -17.47
N PRO A 21 2.63 3.51 -18.60
CA PRO A 21 3.09 4.05 -19.89
C PRO A 21 3.08 5.57 -19.96
N TYR A 22 2.33 6.24 -19.08
CA TYR A 22 2.20 7.69 -19.11
C TYR A 22 3.20 8.41 -18.22
N SER A 23 3.35 7.92 -16.98
CA SER A 23 4.26 8.55 -16.02
C SER A 23 5.64 7.94 -15.99
N ASN A 24 5.75 6.68 -16.41
CA ASN A 24 6.96 5.86 -16.26
C ASN A 24 7.40 5.76 -14.79
N PHE A 25 6.46 5.91 -13.85
CA PHE A 25 6.73 5.81 -12.42
C PHE A 25 6.05 4.55 -11.87
N HIS A 26 6.85 3.61 -11.36
CA HIS A 26 6.39 2.29 -10.96
C HIS A 26 6.29 2.21 -9.44
N VAL A 27 5.19 1.67 -8.95
CA VAL A 27 4.94 1.47 -7.52
C VAL A 27 4.42 0.06 -7.31
N ALA A 28 4.83 -0.55 -6.21
CA ALA A 28 4.31 -1.83 -5.78
C ALA A 28 3.85 -1.74 -4.34
N CYS A 29 2.82 -2.50 -4.02
CA CYS A 29 2.32 -2.62 -2.66
C CYS A 29 2.10 -4.09 -2.35
N VAL A 30 2.55 -4.50 -1.16
CA VAL A 30 2.32 -5.84 -0.65
C VAL A 30 1.67 -5.69 0.71
N VAL A 31 0.52 -6.31 0.91
CA VAL A 31 -0.18 -6.28 2.19
C VAL A 31 -0.17 -7.66 2.82
N MET A 32 -0.04 -7.70 4.15
CA MET A 32 -0.18 -8.93 4.91
C MET A 32 -1.31 -8.75 5.90
N THR A 33 -2.23 -9.69 5.90
CA THR A 33 -3.35 -9.70 6.83
C THR A 33 -2.90 -10.23 8.18
N ARG A 34 -3.72 -10.02 9.22
CA ARG A 34 -3.43 -10.58 10.54
C ARG A 34 -3.46 -12.09 10.54
N SER A 35 -4.22 -12.69 9.62
CA SER A 35 -4.25 -14.15 9.46
C SER A 35 -3.00 -14.69 8.74
N GLY A 36 -2.13 -13.81 8.24
CA GLY A 36 -0.88 -14.19 7.59
C GLY A 36 -0.96 -14.33 6.08
N LYS A 37 -2.07 -13.97 5.47
CA LYS A 37 -2.21 -14.02 4.00
C LYS A 37 -1.58 -12.78 3.37
N ILE A 38 -1.03 -12.94 2.17
CA ILE A 38 -0.30 -11.90 1.47
C ILE A 38 -0.98 -11.61 0.13
N PHE A 39 -1.15 -10.32 -0.17
CA PHE A 39 -1.73 -9.86 -1.43
C PHE A 39 -0.85 -8.77 -2.03
N GLU A 40 -0.78 -8.75 -3.35
CA GLU A 40 0.11 -7.87 -4.11
C GLU A 40 -0.66 -6.96 -5.04
N GLY A 41 -0.10 -5.79 -5.31
CA GLY A 41 -0.64 -4.89 -6.32
C GLY A 41 0.44 -3.97 -6.87
N VAL A 42 0.27 -3.57 -8.12
CA VAL A 42 1.11 -2.57 -8.76
C VAL A 42 0.20 -1.49 -9.32
N ASN A 43 0.75 -0.32 -9.65
CA ASN A 43 -0.07 0.72 -10.25
C ASN A 43 -0.39 0.38 -11.69
N ILE A 44 -1.62 0.73 -12.09
CA ILE A 44 -2.16 0.47 -13.43
C ILE A 44 -2.72 1.78 -13.94
N GLU A 45 -2.03 2.39 -14.89
CA GLU A 45 -2.44 3.68 -15.44
C GLU A 45 -3.44 3.53 -16.56
N ASN A 46 -4.16 4.61 -16.81
CA ASN A 46 -5.20 4.63 -17.84
C ASN A 46 -5.10 5.94 -18.62
N ALA A 47 -5.32 5.87 -19.94
CA ALA A 47 -5.31 7.03 -20.81
C ALA A 47 -6.32 8.09 -20.36
N SER A 48 -7.37 7.69 -19.70
CA SER A 48 -8.41 8.58 -19.18
C SER A 48 -8.05 9.21 -17.83
N TYR A 49 -6.93 8.81 -17.24
CA TYR A 49 -6.38 9.22 -15.95
C TYR A 49 -7.25 8.81 -14.76
N SER A 50 -8.50 9.23 -14.71
CA SER A 50 -9.39 8.96 -13.57
C SER A 50 -9.49 7.50 -13.16
N PRO A 51 -9.57 6.52 -14.09
CA PRO A 51 -9.60 5.10 -13.71
C PRO A 51 -8.25 4.55 -13.26
N THR A 52 -7.19 5.33 -13.29
CA THR A 52 -5.86 4.91 -12.83
C THR A 52 -5.95 4.32 -11.43
N LEU A 53 -5.36 3.15 -11.25
CA LEU A 53 -5.38 2.44 -9.97
C LEU A 53 -4.00 2.48 -9.36
N CYS A 54 -3.89 3.01 -8.14
CA CYS A 54 -2.63 3.00 -7.41
C CYS A 54 -2.35 1.60 -6.87
N ALA A 55 -1.07 1.28 -6.68
CA ALA A 55 -0.64 -0.02 -6.18
C ALA A 55 -1.32 -0.38 -4.86
N GLU A 56 -1.45 0.59 -3.94
CA GLU A 56 -2.03 0.39 -2.62
C GLU A 56 -3.49 -0.03 -2.72
N ARG A 57 -4.27 0.66 -3.55
CA ARG A 57 -5.69 0.32 -3.72
C ARG A 57 -5.85 -1.02 -4.43
N ASN A 58 -4.92 -1.35 -5.35
CA ASN A 58 -4.96 -2.64 -6.02
C ASN A 58 -4.76 -3.79 -5.02
N ALA A 59 -3.69 -3.74 -4.21
CA ALA A 59 -3.39 -4.77 -3.23
C ALA A 59 -4.50 -4.91 -2.18
N LEU A 60 -4.95 -3.78 -1.63
CA LEU A 60 -6.01 -3.78 -0.61
C LEU A 60 -7.35 -4.27 -1.18
N SER A 61 -7.72 -3.85 -2.38
CA SER A 61 -8.96 -4.29 -3.01
C SER A 61 -8.98 -5.79 -3.22
N THR A 62 -7.84 -6.35 -3.62
CA THR A 62 -7.70 -7.79 -3.79
C THR A 62 -7.92 -8.52 -2.48
N ALA A 63 -7.27 -8.05 -1.41
CA ALA A 63 -7.41 -8.65 -0.08
C ALA A 63 -8.85 -8.58 0.42
N ILE A 64 -9.49 -7.43 0.25
CA ILE A 64 -10.87 -7.22 0.70
C ILE A 64 -11.85 -8.10 -0.08
N THR A 65 -11.60 -8.27 -1.39
CA THR A 65 -12.41 -9.16 -2.22
C THR A 65 -12.32 -10.61 -1.74
N GLU A 66 -11.16 -11.00 -1.20
CA GLU A 66 -10.95 -12.32 -0.64
C GLU A 66 -11.50 -12.49 0.78
N GLY A 67 -12.14 -11.44 1.32
CA GLY A 67 -12.80 -11.49 2.62
C GLY A 67 -11.96 -10.97 3.78
N GLU A 68 -10.77 -10.47 3.53
CA GLU A 68 -9.88 -9.96 4.57
C GLU A 68 -10.28 -8.54 4.97
N ARG A 69 -10.12 -8.20 6.25
CA ARG A 69 -10.51 -6.88 6.77
C ARG A 69 -9.46 -6.28 7.72
N GLU A 70 -8.51 -7.08 8.21
CA GLU A 70 -7.52 -6.65 9.19
C GLU A 70 -6.12 -6.88 8.66
N PHE A 71 -5.27 -5.87 8.78
CA PHE A 71 -3.94 -5.87 8.17
C PHE A 71 -2.84 -5.62 9.19
N SER A 72 -1.79 -6.43 9.13
CA SER A 72 -0.59 -6.25 9.94
C SER A 72 0.38 -5.28 9.27
N TYR A 73 0.58 -5.44 7.95
CA TYR A 73 1.52 -4.63 7.18
C TYR A 73 0.94 -4.19 5.86
N ILE A 74 1.26 -2.95 5.50
CA ILE A 74 1.02 -2.42 4.16
C ILE A 74 2.38 -1.89 3.71
N VAL A 75 3.03 -2.59 2.78
CA VAL A 75 4.39 -2.29 2.34
C VAL A 75 4.35 -1.64 0.97
N ILE A 76 4.97 -0.47 0.85
CA ILE A 76 4.96 0.31 -0.39
C ILE A 76 6.41 0.58 -0.82
N THR A 77 6.70 0.35 -2.09
CA THR A 77 7.97 0.73 -2.71
C THR A 77 7.71 1.33 -4.09
N GLY A 78 8.52 2.28 -4.50
CA GLY A 78 8.35 2.95 -5.78
C GLY A 78 9.68 3.41 -6.36
N ASP A 79 9.61 4.13 -7.47
CA ASP A 79 10.81 4.58 -8.19
C ASP A 79 11.55 5.74 -7.50
N SER A 80 10.91 6.42 -6.55
CA SER A 80 11.62 7.41 -5.73
C SER A 80 12.28 6.74 -4.53
N GLU A 81 13.17 7.46 -3.86
CA GLU A 81 13.88 6.91 -2.69
C GLU A 81 12.90 6.39 -1.64
N TYR A 82 11.93 7.21 -1.27
CA TYR A 82 10.84 6.84 -0.36
C TYR A 82 9.54 7.29 -0.99
N THR A 83 8.78 6.34 -1.51
CA THR A 83 7.53 6.65 -2.20
C THR A 83 6.35 6.57 -1.24
N TYR A 84 5.73 7.70 -0.97
CA TYR A 84 4.58 7.79 -0.06
C TYR A 84 3.27 7.64 -0.82
N PRO A 85 2.23 7.10 -0.18
CA PRO A 85 0.91 6.99 -0.81
C PRO A 85 0.31 8.38 -1.02
N CYS A 86 -0.44 8.54 -2.12
CA CYS A 86 -1.15 9.78 -2.39
C CYS A 86 -2.33 9.94 -1.42
N GLY A 87 -2.96 11.12 -1.45
CA GLY A 87 -4.08 11.41 -0.53
C GLY A 87 -5.25 10.47 -0.67
N VAL A 88 -5.60 10.09 -1.91
CA VAL A 88 -6.69 9.14 -2.16
C VAL A 88 -6.37 7.77 -1.55
N CYS A 89 -5.13 7.31 -1.70
CA CYS A 89 -4.72 6.04 -1.12
C CYS A 89 -4.69 6.10 0.41
N ARG A 90 -4.27 7.23 0.99
CA ARG A 90 -4.27 7.38 2.44
C ARG A 90 -5.69 7.29 2.99
N GLN A 91 -6.64 7.91 2.33
CA GLN A 91 -8.05 7.83 2.73
C GLN A 91 -8.58 6.40 2.59
N PHE A 92 -8.22 5.73 1.50
CA PHE A 92 -8.60 4.33 1.29
C PHE A 92 -8.05 3.43 2.40
N ILE A 93 -6.77 3.62 2.74
CA ILE A 93 -6.10 2.87 3.81
C ILE A 93 -6.76 3.15 5.16
N ARG A 94 -7.18 4.40 5.40
CA ARG A 94 -7.83 4.81 6.66
C ARG A 94 -9.03 3.93 7.00
N GLU A 95 -9.78 3.47 6.02
CA GLU A 95 -10.97 2.65 6.26
C GLU A 95 -10.62 1.32 6.93
N PHE A 96 -9.47 0.75 6.58
CA PHE A 96 -9.11 -0.62 6.96
C PHE A 96 -7.94 -0.73 7.94
N ALA A 97 -7.10 0.30 8.03
CA ALA A 97 -5.96 0.28 8.95
C ALA A 97 -6.38 0.72 10.34
N ASP A 98 -5.88 0.03 11.35
CA ASP A 98 -6.04 0.46 12.73
C ASP A 98 -4.66 0.89 13.28
N SER A 99 -4.60 1.16 14.60
CA SER A 99 -3.38 1.65 15.23
C SER A 99 -2.23 0.63 15.22
N ASP A 100 -2.55 -0.65 15.00
CA ASP A 100 -1.55 -1.72 14.98
C ASP A 100 -1.09 -2.05 13.56
N THR A 101 -1.75 -1.53 12.54
CA THR A 101 -1.33 -1.72 11.14
C THR A 101 -0.10 -0.86 10.87
N LYS A 102 0.99 -1.49 10.44
CA LYS A 102 2.22 -0.78 10.10
C LYS A 102 2.29 -0.54 8.61
N ILE A 103 2.42 0.74 8.25
CA ILE A 103 2.58 1.16 6.86
C ILE A 103 4.07 1.37 6.65
N ILE A 104 4.67 0.56 5.79
CA ILE A 104 6.10 0.52 5.56
C ILE A 104 6.40 1.20 4.22
N ILE A 105 7.21 2.24 4.29
CA ILE A 105 7.70 2.94 3.10
C ILE A 105 9.14 2.46 2.90
N ALA A 106 9.35 1.63 1.90
CA ALA A 106 10.61 0.92 1.73
C ALA A 106 11.39 1.41 0.52
N LYS A 107 12.65 1.73 0.76
CA LYS A 107 13.63 1.97 -0.29
C LYS A 107 14.22 0.62 -0.72
N ASP A 108 14.61 -0.18 0.28
CA ASP A 108 15.12 -1.53 0.09
C ASP A 108 14.91 -2.31 1.40
N THR A 109 15.41 -3.55 1.46
CA THR A 109 15.20 -4.40 2.62
C THR A 109 15.88 -3.90 3.89
N GLU A 110 16.89 -3.04 3.76
CA GLU A 110 17.64 -2.51 4.91
C GLU A 110 17.23 -1.08 5.26
N ASN A 111 16.62 -0.35 4.31
CA ASN A 111 16.26 1.05 4.48
C ASN A 111 14.76 1.24 4.27
N TYR A 112 14.03 1.34 5.38
CA TYR A 112 12.58 1.53 5.35
C TYR A 112 12.14 2.33 6.56
N LYS A 113 10.97 2.93 6.46
CA LYS A 113 10.35 3.71 7.52
C LYS A 113 8.98 3.13 7.83
N ALA A 114 8.61 3.13 9.11
CA ALA A 114 7.34 2.58 9.57
C ALA A 114 6.45 3.70 10.10
N TYR A 115 5.19 3.67 9.70
CA TYR A 115 4.18 4.66 10.09
C TYR A 115 2.88 3.97 10.47
N THR A 116 2.07 4.68 11.25
CA THR A 116 0.65 4.35 11.41
C THR A 116 -0.15 5.20 10.42
N ILE A 117 -1.42 4.87 10.24
CA ILE A 117 -2.28 5.69 9.37
C ILE A 117 -2.48 7.10 9.96
N ASP A 118 -2.50 7.22 11.29
CA ASP A 118 -2.61 8.53 11.92
C ASP A 118 -1.40 9.42 11.63
N ASP A 119 -0.22 8.82 11.45
CA ASP A 119 0.97 9.56 11.05
C ASP A 119 0.82 10.14 9.64
N LEU A 120 0.22 9.37 8.74
CA LEU A 120 0.14 9.74 7.32
C LEU A 120 -1.12 10.53 6.97
N LEU A 121 -2.16 10.46 7.80
CA LEU A 121 -3.42 11.16 7.57
C LEU A 121 -4.02 11.60 8.91
N PRO A 122 -3.38 12.57 9.59
CA PRO A 122 -3.90 13.05 10.88
C PRO A 122 -5.21 13.81 10.70
N TYR A 123 -6.06 13.74 11.73
CA TYR A 123 -7.35 14.47 11.74
C TYR A 123 -8.21 14.16 10.53
N SER A 124 -8.25 12.90 10.13
CA SER A 124 -8.93 12.50 8.90
C SER A 124 -10.39 12.16 9.11
N PHE A 125 -11.16 12.36 8.06
CA PHE A 125 -12.51 11.83 8.00
C PHE A 125 -12.44 10.31 8.05
N SER A 126 -13.29 9.67 8.85
CA SER A 126 -13.31 8.22 8.97
C SER A 126 -14.72 7.74 9.28
N LYS A 127 -14.88 6.41 9.37
CA LYS A 127 -16.19 5.82 9.69
C LYS A 127 -16.75 6.29 11.03
N LYS A 128 -15.89 6.76 11.94
CA LYS A 128 -16.33 7.34 13.21
C LYS A 128 -17.25 8.53 13.00
N ASP A 129 -17.04 9.28 11.93
CA ASP A 129 -17.84 10.49 11.64
C ASP A 129 -19.25 10.12 11.17
N LEU A 130 -19.47 8.90 10.75
CA LEU A 130 -20.76 8.39 10.27
C LEU A 130 -21.49 7.50 11.28
N GLU A 131 -20.89 7.26 12.44
CA GLU A 131 -21.48 6.45 13.51
C GLU A 131 -22.51 7.24 14.31
#